data_8f807b0ec2e7e029716c9e2ac36e6034
#
_entry.id   8f807b0ec2e7e029716c9e2ac36e6034
#
_cell.length_a   1.000
_cell.length_b   1.000
_cell.length_c   1.000
_cell.angle_alpha   90.00
_cell.angle_beta   90.00
_cell.angle_gamma   90.00
#
_symmetry.space_group_name_H-M   'P 1'
#
loop_
_entity.id
_entity.type
_entity.pdbx_description
1 polymer ?
#
loop_
_entity_poly.entity_id
_entity_poly.type
_entity_poly.pdbx_seq_one_letter_code
_entity_poly.pdbx_strand_id
1 'polypeptide(L)'
;MIFLTAEDIAEFNAEIVPHGRQEGSKVEAVANRVLNAYHYENVTDVYRLAALYLIAISHGHIFLDGNKRTAFQSMALFLGINGIALREDAELVEITVEAAQGRLNVE
;
A
#
# COMPACT_ATOMS: atom_id res chain seq x y z
N MET A 1 3.27 7.70 14.64
CA MET A 1 2.88 7.07 13.36
C MET A 1 3.44 5.66 13.31
N ILE A 2 2.61 4.68 13.04
CA ILE A 2 3.01 3.27 12.94
C ILE A 2 3.01 2.89 11.47
N PHE A 3 4.12 2.31 11.00
CA PHE A 3 4.30 1.97 9.59
C PHE A 3 4.22 0.47 9.36
N LEU A 4 3.83 0.08 8.13
CA LEU A 4 3.88 -1.32 7.72
C LEU A 4 5.32 -1.69 7.36
N THR A 5 5.71 -2.92 7.73
CA THR A 5 6.98 -3.49 7.31
C THR A 5 6.83 -4.20 5.97
N ALA A 6 7.96 -4.50 5.33
CA ALA A 6 7.94 -5.33 4.12
C ALA A 6 7.30 -6.69 4.39
N GLU A 7 7.53 -7.26 5.56
CA GLU A 7 6.92 -8.54 5.95
C GLU A 7 5.40 -8.46 6.04
N ASP A 8 4.87 -7.36 6.59
CA ASP A 8 3.42 -7.16 6.67
C ASP A 8 2.78 -7.17 5.29
N ILE A 9 3.37 -6.42 4.36
CA ILE A 9 2.87 -6.32 2.99
C ILE A 9 2.95 -7.67 2.29
N ALA A 10 4.04 -8.38 2.47
CA ALA A 10 4.25 -9.70 1.89
C ALA A 10 3.24 -10.72 2.42
N GLU A 11 2.92 -10.67 3.71
CA GLU A 11 1.92 -11.55 4.30
C GLU A 11 0.53 -11.31 3.73
N PHE A 12 0.16 -10.06 3.47
CA PHE A 12 -1.14 -9.75 2.85
C PHE A 12 -1.24 -10.39 1.47
N ASN A 13 -0.19 -10.29 0.68
CA ASN A 13 -0.17 -10.92 -0.64
C ASN A 13 -0.26 -12.44 -0.52
N ALA A 14 0.45 -13.04 0.41
CA ALA A 14 0.45 -14.48 0.62
C ALA A 14 -0.94 -15.00 1.02
N GLU A 15 -1.72 -14.23 1.76
CA GLU A 15 -3.10 -14.59 2.10
C GLU A 15 -4.02 -14.55 0.88
N ILE A 16 -3.78 -13.62 -0.04
CA ILE A 16 -4.58 -13.43 -1.25
C ILE A 16 -4.19 -14.43 -2.32
N VAL A 17 -2.89 -14.68 -2.48
CA VAL A 17 -2.32 -15.56 -3.50
C VAL A 17 -1.40 -16.57 -2.81
N PRO A 18 -1.94 -17.72 -2.35
CA PRO A 18 -1.17 -18.68 -1.54
C PRO A 18 0.13 -19.18 -2.17
N HIS A 19 0.21 -19.19 -3.49
CA HIS A 19 1.40 -19.63 -4.21
C HIS A 19 2.14 -18.48 -4.87
N GLY A 20 1.83 -17.24 -4.49
CA GLY A 20 2.47 -16.05 -5.02
C GLY A 20 3.93 -15.96 -4.60
N ARG A 21 4.78 -15.52 -5.51
CA ARG A 21 6.18 -15.24 -5.21
C ARG A 21 6.39 -13.77 -4.95
N GLN A 22 7.22 -13.49 -3.97
CA GLN A 22 7.59 -12.14 -3.60
C GLN A 22 8.93 -11.77 -4.21
N GLU A 23 9.02 -10.51 -4.62
CA GLU A 23 10.28 -9.89 -4.98
C GLU A 23 10.75 -9.10 -3.75
N GLY A 24 11.52 -9.73 -2.86
CA GLY A 24 11.89 -9.16 -1.57
C GLY A 24 12.41 -7.73 -1.64
N SER A 25 13.30 -7.43 -2.61
CA SER A 25 13.85 -6.08 -2.75
C SER A 25 12.80 -5.04 -3.16
N LYS A 26 11.81 -5.43 -3.95
CA LYS A 26 10.74 -4.54 -4.35
C LYS A 26 9.80 -4.23 -3.20
N VAL A 27 9.49 -5.23 -2.38
CA VAL A 27 8.64 -5.05 -1.20
C VAL A 27 9.34 -4.12 -0.20
N GLU A 28 10.62 -4.33 0.04
CA GLU A 28 11.41 -3.45 0.90
C GLU A 28 11.46 -2.03 0.35
N ALA A 29 11.58 -1.87 -0.95
CA ALA A 29 11.59 -0.54 -1.58
C ALA A 29 10.28 0.21 -1.33
N VAL A 30 9.14 -0.48 -1.36
CA VAL A 30 7.85 0.13 -1.05
C VAL A 30 7.81 0.58 0.41
N ALA A 31 8.17 -0.29 1.34
CA ALA A 31 8.19 0.06 2.76
C ALA A 31 9.09 1.27 3.02
N ASN A 32 10.27 1.29 2.42
CA ASN A 32 11.22 2.38 2.56
C ASN A 32 10.74 3.66 1.88
N ARG A 33 10.02 3.56 0.76
CA ARG A 33 9.46 4.73 0.07
C ARG A 33 8.54 5.53 0.99
N VAL A 34 7.69 4.84 1.74
CA VAL A 34 6.76 5.51 2.66
C VAL A 34 7.51 6.10 3.86
N LEU A 35 8.44 5.34 4.43
CA LEU A 35 9.28 5.84 5.53
C LEU A 35 10.06 7.09 5.13
N ASN A 36 10.65 7.09 3.93
CA ASN A 36 11.42 8.22 3.43
C ASN A 36 10.54 9.44 3.20
N ALA A 37 9.32 9.26 2.71
CA ALA A 37 8.38 10.36 2.54
C ALA A 37 8.08 11.03 3.89
N TYR A 38 7.91 10.24 4.93
CA TYR A 38 7.65 10.77 6.27
C TYR A 38 8.88 11.47 6.85
N HIS A 39 10.04 10.81 6.82
CA HIS A 39 11.24 11.31 7.49
C HIS A 39 11.98 12.41 6.72
N TYR A 40 11.98 12.37 5.40
CA TYR A 40 12.80 13.25 4.59
C TYR A 40 12.04 14.19 3.68
N GLU A 41 10.78 13.88 3.37
CA GLU A 41 9.96 14.71 2.47
C GLU A 41 8.86 15.45 3.23
N ASN A 42 8.81 15.33 4.56
CA ASN A 42 7.83 15.99 5.44
C ASN A 42 6.38 15.62 5.13
N VAL A 43 6.12 14.44 4.62
CA VAL A 43 4.78 13.94 4.40
C VAL A 43 4.28 13.38 5.74
N THR A 44 3.50 14.17 6.46
CA THR A 44 2.99 13.80 7.80
C THR A 44 1.51 13.47 7.83
N ASP A 45 0.80 13.70 6.74
CA ASP A 45 -0.62 13.40 6.61
C ASP A 45 -0.80 11.89 6.45
N VAL A 46 -1.54 11.26 7.38
CA VAL A 46 -1.78 9.83 7.38
C VAL A 46 -2.45 9.35 6.09
N TYR A 47 -3.33 10.16 5.50
CA TYR A 47 -4.02 9.81 4.25
C TYR A 47 -3.06 9.82 3.06
N ARG A 48 -2.14 10.77 3.03
CA ARG A 48 -1.11 10.80 1.97
C ARG A 48 -0.16 9.62 2.07
N LEU A 49 0.24 9.27 3.29
CA LEU A 49 1.10 8.10 3.52
C LEU A 49 0.37 6.81 3.11
N ALA A 50 -0.91 6.71 3.44
CA ALA A 50 -1.73 5.56 3.01
C ALA A 50 -1.82 5.47 1.49
N ALA A 51 -1.99 6.60 0.82
CA ALA A 51 -2.03 6.66 -0.65
C ALA A 51 -0.69 6.25 -1.27
N LEU A 52 0.43 6.54 -0.61
CA LEU A 52 1.74 6.08 -1.08
C LEU A 52 1.84 4.55 -1.07
N TYR A 53 1.35 3.88 -0.01
CA TYR A 53 1.27 2.42 -0.02
C TYR A 53 0.41 1.93 -1.18
N LEU A 54 -0.77 2.51 -1.33
CA LEU A 54 -1.71 2.12 -2.38
C LEU A 54 -1.09 2.22 -3.77
N ILE A 55 -0.49 3.35 -4.08
CA ILE A 55 0.09 3.62 -5.40
C ILE A 55 1.35 2.78 -5.63
N ALA A 56 2.25 2.73 -4.66
CA ALA A 56 3.51 2.02 -4.79
C ALA A 56 3.29 0.51 -5.00
N ILE A 57 2.35 -0.08 -4.26
CA ILE A 57 2.04 -1.51 -4.40
C ILE A 57 1.28 -1.77 -5.70
N SER A 58 0.26 -0.96 -6.00
CA SER A 58 -0.56 -1.14 -7.21
C SER A 58 0.25 -1.00 -8.49
N HIS A 59 1.16 -0.03 -8.52
CA HIS A 59 1.95 0.32 -9.70
C HIS A 59 3.28 -0.39 -9.79
N GLY A 60 3.79 -0.86 -8.66
CA GLY A 60 5.16 -1.35 -8.59
C GLY A 60 5.36 -2.75 -9.18
N HIS A 61 4.30 -3.46 -9.50
CA HIS A 61 4.36 -4.85 -9.96
C HIS A 61 5.27 -5.71 -9.07
N ILE A 62 5.14 -5.52 -7.74
CA ILE A 62 6.04 -6.14 -6.77
C ILE A 62 5.72 -7.62 -6.52
N PHE A 63 4.52 -8.05 -6.89
CA PHE A 63 4.10 -9.44 -6.81
C PHE A 63 3.67 -9.93 -8.18
N LEU A 64 3.65 -11.25 -8.37
CA LEU A 64 3.17 -11.84 -9.62
C LEU A 64 1.68 -11.62 -9.82
N ASP A 65 0.92 -11.60 -8.73
CA ASP A 65 -0.53 -11.46 -8.76
C ASP A 65 -1.01 -10.82 -7.46
N GLY A 66 -2.23 -10.31 -7.47
CA GLY A 66 -2.86 -9.75 -6.28
C GLY A 66 -2.37 -8.38 -5.87
N ASN A 67 -1.68 -7.65 -6.73
CA ASN A 67 -1.12 -6.34 -6.39
C ASN A 67 -2.17 -5.32 -5.96
N LYS A 68 -3.28 -5.21 -6.70
CA LYS A 68 -4.34 -4.25 -6.37
C LYS A 68 -4.99 -4.56 -5.02
N ARG A 69 -5.27 -5.82 -4.75
CA ARG A 69 -5.88 -6.24 -3.49
C ARG A 69 -4.91 -6.06 -2.33
N THR A 70 -3.64 -6.40 -2.53
CA THR A 70 -2.60 -6.19 -1.53
C THR A 70 -2.42 -4.70 -1.24
N ALA A 71 -2.45 -3.86 -2.27
CA ALA A 71 -2.36 -2.41 -2.13
C ALA A 71 -3.51 -1.85 -1.29
N PHE A 72 -4.74 -2.25 -1.60
CA PHE A 72 -5.91 -1.81 -0.87
C PHE A 72 -5.86 -2.26 0.59
N GLN A 73 -5.54 -3.52 0.83
CA GLN A 73 -5.46 -4.08 2.18
C GLN A 73 -4.36 -3.41 3.00
N SER A 74 -3.22 -3.14 2.39
CA SER A 74 -2.11 -2.43 3.05
C SER A 74 -2.52 -1.02 3.44
N MET A 75 -3.13 -0.29 2.52
CA MET A 75 -3.65 1.05 2.79
C MET A 75 -4.65 1.04 3.96
N ALA A 76 -5.62 0.15 3.92
CA ALA A 76 -6.66 0.07 4.93
C ALA A 76 -6.09 -0.30 6.30
N LEU A 77 -5.16 -1.25 6.34
CA LEU A 77 -4.53 -1.63 7.60
C LEU A 77 -3.65 -0.50 8.15
N PHE A 78 -2.88 0.17 7.30
CA PHE A 78 -2.07 1.31 7.74
C PHE A 78 -2.94 2.38 8.39
N LEU A 79 -4.05 2.72 7.78
CA LEU A 79 -5.00 3.67 8.37
C LEU A 79 -5.56 3.14 9.68
N GLY A 80 -5.95 1.88 9.72
CA GLY A 80 -6.52 1.26 10.91
C GLY A 80 -5.60 1.27 12.11
N ILE A 81 -4.33 0.91 11.93
CA ILE A 81 -3.35 0.91 13.04
C ILE A 81 -2.98 2.31 13.49
N ASN A 82 -3.28 3.33 12.68
CA ASN A 82 -3.10 4.73 13.05
C ASN A 82 -4.42 5.40 13.47
N GLY A 83 -5.43 4.61 13.81
CA GLY A 83 -6.65 5.09 14.42
C GLY A 83 -7.78 5.47 13.48
N ILE A 84 -7.69 5.14 12.21
CA ILE A 84 -8.70 5.49 11.21
C ILE A 84 -9.35 4.23 10.68
N ALA A 85 -10.66 4.08 10.93
CA ALA A 85 -11.44 2.95 10.42
C ALA A 85 -11.95 3.27 9.02
N LEU A 86 -11.71 2.35 8.07
CA LEU A 86 -12.26 2.43 6.73
C LEU A 86 -13.28 1.33 6.52
N ARG A 87 -14.30 1.63 5.71
CA ARG A 87 -15.23 0.62 5.23
C ARG A 87 -14.89 0.30 3.78
N GLU A 88 -14.94 -0.98 3.45
CA GLU A 88 -14.81 -1.42 2.06
C GLU A 88 -16.13 -1.12 1.36
N ASP A 89 -16.09 -0.21 0.41
CA ASP A 89 -17.23 0.14 -0.41
C ASP A 89 -16.80 0.35 -1.87
N ALA A 90 -17.77 0.58 -2.75
CA ALA A 90 -17.50 0.74 -4.17
C ALA A 90 -16.56 1.90 -4.46
N GLU A 91 -16.65 2.97 -3.69
CA GLU A 91 -15.79 4.15 -3.86
C GLU A 91 -14.33 3.83 -3.58
N LEU A 92 -14.05 3.09 -2.51
CA LEU A 92 -12.69 2.69 -2.16
C LEU A 92 -12.10 1.73 -3.21
N VAL A 93 -12.92 0.82 -3.72
CA VAL A 93 -12.49 -0.07 -4.80
C VAL A 93 -12.13 0.74 -6.05
N GLU A 94 -12.94 1.74 -6.38
CA GLU A 94 -12.70 2.60 -7.53
C GLU A 94 -11.40 3.39 -7.38
N ILE A 95 -11.13 3.93 -6.19
CA ILE A 95 -9.88 4.61 -5.89
C ILE A 95 -8.68 3.67 -6.10
N THR A 96 -8.80 2.43 -5.69
CA THR A 96 -7.73 1.43 -5.87
C THR A 96 -7.47 1.18 -7.36
N VAL A 97 -8.53 1.06 -8.15
CA VAL A 97 -8.41 0.88 -9.60
C VAL A 97 -7.73 2.08 -10.25
N GLU A 98 -8.12 3.28 -9.88
CA GLU A 98 -7.53 4.51 -10.41
C GLU A 98 -6.05 4.61 -10.05
N ALA A 99 -5.67 4.26 -8.82
CA ALA A 99 -4.27 4.24 -8.39
C ALA A 99 -3.46 3.25 -9.23
N ALA A 100 -4.01 2.06 -9.49
CA ALA A 100 -3.35 1.06 -10.32
C ALA A 100 -3.17 1.52 -11.76
N GLN A 101 -4.05 2.39 -12.25
CA GLN A 101 -3.96 2.96 -13.60
C GLN A 101 -3.13 4.25 -13.66
N GLY A 102 -2.57 4.69 -12.54
CA GLY A 102 -1.76 5.89 -12.49
C GLY A 102 -2.53 7.19 -12.54
N ARG A 103 -3.83 7.16 -12.20
CA ARG A 103 -4.69 8.34 -12.27
C ARG A 103 -4.71 9.16 -10.98
N LEU A 104 -4.27 8.56 -9.87
CA LEU A 104 -4.22 9.26 -8.60
C LEU A 104 -2.92 10.02 -8.45
N ASN A 105 -3.02 11.22 -7.92
CA ASN A 105 -1.89 12.05 -7.60
C ASN A 105 -1.84 12.25 -6.09
N VAL A 106 -0.68 11.99 -5.48
CA VAL A 106 -0.48 12.05 -4.04
C VAL A 106 -0.14 13.47 -3.56
N GLU A 107 0.23 14.34 -4.45
CA GLU A 107 0.59 15.72 -4.10
C GLU A 107 -0.61 16.54 -3.60
#